data_f4452fe919b7ae72d1eba2137e74eed1
#
_entry.id   f4452fe919b7ae72d1eba2137e74eed1
#
_cell.length_a   1.000
_cell.length_b   1.000
_cell.length_c   1.000
_cell.angle_alpha   90.00
_cell.angle_beta   90.00
_cell.angle_gamma   90.00
#
_symmetry.space_group_name_H-M   'P 1'
#
loop_
_entity.id
_entity.type
_entity.pdbx_description
1 polymer ?
#
loop_
_entity_poly.entity_id
_entity_poly.type
_entity_poly.pdbx_seq_one_letter_code
_entity_poly.pdbx_strand_id
1 'polypeptide(L)'
;MNLAQFWDGRAKDLKEQAGGPVANPGEMAFTHELAVDVLESSPQYQTLFQQSFGEGGINIDRVTEAIAAFEETLVTPDSRFDQWLRGDESALTADELKGYQIFKHSGCVACHNGPAVGGASYQKMGVFEPYQTDNPAEGRAAVTGIDADRFMFKVPTLRNVELTYPYFHDGAVWTLEEAVDLMGRLQLGRSFKPHQNARIVAFLKTLTGRQPTFQIPVLPPSSNSTPRPKPFQ
;
A
#
# COMPACT_ATOMS: atom_id res chain seq x y z
N MET A 1 -5.27 -8.26 -4.26
CA MET A 1 -4.22 -8.44 -5.25
C MET A 1 -2.82 -8.56 -4.63
N ASN A 2 -2.61 -8.02 -3.43
CA ASN A 2 -1.37 -8.24 -2.68
C ASN A 2 -1.39 -9.62 -2.00
N LEU A 3 -0.23 -10.29 -1.94
CA LEU A 3 -0.11 -11.60 -1.29
C LEU A 3 -0.23 -11.51 0.25
N ALA A 4 0.08 -10.36 0.83
CA ALA A 4 -0.04 -10.02 2.24
C ALA A 4 -0.03 -8.50 2.43
N GLN A 5 -0.28 -8.00 3.63
CA GLN A 5 -0.28 -6.58 3.95
C GLN A 5 0.98 -6.18 4.72
N PHE A 6 1.25 -4.88 4.81
CA PHE A 6 2.52 -4.25 5.20
C PHE A 6 3.69 -4.58 4.27
N TRP A 7 4.81 -3.91 4.46
CA TRP A 7 6.02 -4.12 3.66
C TRP A 7 6.69 -5.48 3.91
N ASP A 8 6.65 -5.94 5.15
CA ASP A 8 7.20 -7.22 5.61
C ASP A 8 6.22 -8.41 5.47
N GLY A 9 4.95 -8.11 5.17
CA GLY A 9 3.90 -9.11 5.02
C GLY A 9 3.44 -9.76 6.32
N ARG A 10 3.53 -9.04 7.45
CA ARG A 10 3.16 -9.56 8.77
C ARG A 10 1.66 -9.77 8.95
N ALA A 11 0.80 -9.15 8.13
CA ALA A 11 -0.63 -9.41 8.12
C ALA A 11 -1.04 -10.11 6.81
N LYS A 12 -1.82 -11.19 6.95
CA LYS A 12 -2.20 -12.06 5.82
C LYS A 12 -3.23 -11.42 4.89
N ASP A 13 -4.11 -10.56 5.44
CA ASP A 13 -5.22 -9.95 4.72
C ASP A 13 -5.53 -8.53 5.28
N LEU A 14 -6.50 -7.84 4.67
CA LEU A 14 -6.91 -6.49 5.09
C LEU A 14 -7.51 -6.49 6.49
N LYS A 15 -8.25 -7.53 6.88
CA LYS A 15 -8.86 -7.62 8.20
C LYS A 15 -7.82 -7.70 9.30
N GLU A 16 -6.79 -8.52 9.13
CA GLU A 16 -5.68 -8.60 10.07
C GLU A 16 -4.86 -7.31 10.09
N GLN A 17 -4.66 -6.70 8.93
CA GLN A 17 -3.96 -5.42 8.82
C GLN A 17 -4.67 -4.31 9.59
N ALA A 18 -6.00 -4.20 9.48
CA ALA A 18 -6.80 -3.14 10.09
C ALA A 18 -6.64 -3.08 11.63
N GLY A 19 -6.43 -4.21 12.29
CA GLY A 19 -6.22 -4.26 13.73
C GLY A 19 -4.86 -3.69 14.19
N GLY A 20 -3.85 -3.72 13.33
CA GLY A 20 -2.50 -3.27 13.64
C GLY A 20 -2.43 -1.78 14.01
N PRO A 21 -2.78 -0.86 13.11
CA PRO A 21 -2.75 0.58 13.35
C PRO A 21 -3.58 1.02 14.56
N VAL A 22 -4.70 0.35 14.82
CA VAL A 22 -5.56 0.64 15.97
C VAL A 22 -4.79 0.48 17.29
N ALA A 23 -4.03 -0.61 17.43
CA ALA A 23 -3.33 -0.93 18.66
C ALA A 23 -1.87 -0.43 18.69
N ASN A 24 -1.36 0.11 17.61
CA ASN A 24 0.02 0.58 17.55
C ASN A 24 0.19 1.91 18.30
N PRO A 25 1.08 1.99 19.34
CA PRO A 25 1.33 3.23 20.09
C PRO A 25 1.85 4.39 19.22
N GLY A 26 2.54 4.10 18.13
CA GLY A 26 3.05 5.09 17.18
C GLY A 26 2.01 5.61 16.17
N GLU A 27 0.83 4.97 16.12
CA GLU A 27 -0.25 5.32 15.19
C GLU A 27 -1.49 5.80 15.97
N MET A 28 -2.52 4.94 16.16
CA MET A 28 -3.75 5.36 16.86
C MET A 28 -3.65 5.28 18.38
N ALA A 29 -2.71 4.49 18.92
CA ALA A 29 -2.46 4.33 20.35
C ALA A 29 -3.69 3.91 21.18
N PHE A 30 -4.59 3.13 20.58
CA PHE A 30 -5.69 2.48 21.28
C PHE A 30 -5.27 1.09 21.77
N THR A 31 -6.12 0.45 22.59
CA THR A 31 -6.23 -1.01 22.62
C THR A 31 -7.44 -1.43 21.81
N HIS A 32 -7.52 -2.70 21.44
CA HIS A 32 -8.71 -3.20 20.74
C HIS A 32 -9.97 -3.07 21.60
N GLU A 33 -9.87 -3.30 22.92
CA GLU A 33 -10.96 -3.13 23.86
C GLU A 33 -11.41 -1.68 23.91
N LEU A 34 -10.47 -0.73 24.04
CA LEU A 34 -10.80 0.70 24.08
C LEU A 34 -11.47 1.17 22.79
N ALA A 35 -11.06 0.67 21.63
CA ALA A 35 -11.70 0.98 20.35
C ALA A 35 -13.15 0.48 20.33
N VAL A 36 -13.41 -0.72 20.84
CA VAL A 36 -14.77 -1.27 20.99
C VAL A 36 -15.60 -0.42 21.95
N ASP A 37 -15.07 -0.07 23.13
CA ASP A 37 -15.76 0.78 24.12
C ASP A 37 -16.16 2.15 23.53
N VAL A 38 -15.29 2.76 22.72
CA VAL A 38 -15.60 4.01 22.04
C VAL A 38 -16.79 3.85 21.09
N LEU A 39 -16.80 2.79 20.29
CA LEU A 39 -17.89 2.53 19.35
C LEU A 39 -19.19 2.18 20.08
N GLU A 40 -19.13 1.36 21.13
CA GLU A 40 -20.27 1.00 21.96
C GLU A 40 -20.85 2.17 22.73
N SER A 41 -20.05 3.21 23.03
CA SER A 41 -20.54 4.43 23.69
C SER A 41 -21.49 5.25 22.80
N SER A 42 -21.61 4.94 21.52
CA SER A 42 -22.44 5.65 20.54
C SER A 42 -23.64 4.80 20.08
N PRO A 43 -24.88 5.21 20.38
CA PRO A 43 -26.09 4.52 19.88
C PRO A 43 -26.14 4.43 18.34
N GLN A 44 -25.55 5.39 17.63
CA GLN A 44 -25.49 5.38 16.18
C GLN A 44 -24.61 4.24 15.67
N TYR A 45 -23.45 4.01 16.26
CA TYR A 45 -22.60 2.86 15.89
C TYR A 45 -23.26 1.53 16.28
N GLN A 46 -23.88 1.44 17.45
CA GLN A 46 -24.62 0.23 17.84
C GLN A 46 -25.69 -0.14 16.78
N THR A 47 -26.45 0.86 16.32
CA THR A 47 -27.48 0.66 15.28
C THR A 47 -26.85 0.21 13.95
N LEU A 48 -25.78 0.87 13.50
CA LEU A 48 -25.10 0.52 12.25
C LEU A 48 -24.49 -0.89 12.28
N PHE A 49 -23.87 -1.27 13.40
CA PHE A 49 -23.32 -2.61 13.58
C PHE A 49 -24.41 -3.68 13.62
N GLN A 50 -25.53 -3.41 14.30
CA GLN A 50 -26.65 -4.32 14.29
C GLN A 50 -27.27 -4.50 12.89
N GLN A 51 -27.37 -3.43 12.11
CA GLN A 51 -27.88 -3.51 10.73
C GLN A 51 -26.93 -4.28 9.81
N SER A 52 -25.62 -4.14 9.99
CA SER A 52 -24.61 -4.75 9.11
C SER A 52 -24.27 -6.18 9.49
N PHE A 53 -24.25 -6.51 10.79
CA PHE A 53 -23.75 -7.79 11.32
C PHE A 53 -24.81 -8.61 12.07
N GLY A 54 -26.02 -8.08 12.29
CA GLY A 54 -27.03 -8.72 13.10
C GLY A 54 -26.75 -8.65 14.60
N GLU A 55 -27.36 -9.54 15.37
CA GLU A 55 -27.16 -9.62 16.83
C GLU A 55 -25.72 -9.98 17.22
N GLY A 56 -25.31 -9.65 18.46
CA GLY A 56 -24.01 -9.99 19.02
C GLY A 56 -23.07 -8.81 19.30
N GLY A 57 -23.57 -7.56 19.17
CA GLY A 57 -22.87 -6.35 19.58
C GLY A 57 -21.64 -5.98 18.72
N ILE A 58 -20.88 -5.00 19.19
CA ILE A 58 -19.64 -4.55 18.56
C ILE A 58 -18.49 -5.35 19.18
N ASN A 59 -17.57 -5.82 18.37
CA ASN A 59 -16.31 -6.44 18.78
C ASN A 59 -15.23 -6.15 17.73
N ILE A 60 -13.97 -6.35 18.10
CA ILE A 60 -12.85 -6.00 17.22
C ILE A 60 -12.86 -6.77 15.91
N ASP A 61 -13.34 -8.00 15.89
CA ASP A 61 -13.44 -8.82 14.70
C ASP A 61 -14.38 -8.18 13.65
N ARG A 62 -15.54 -7.70 14.10
CA ARG A 62 -16.50 -6.97 13.24
C ARG A 62 -16.00 -5.59 12.84
N VAL A 63 -15.26 -4.92 13.72
CA VAL A 63 -14.65 -3.60 13.40
C VAL A 63 -13.64 -3.76 12.27
N THR A 64 -12.72 -4.70 12.41
CA THR A 64 -11.69 -4.95 11.37
C THR A 64 -12.30 -5.50 10.09
N GLU A 65 -13.37 -6.27 10.15
CA GLU A 65 -14.12 -6.74 8.98
C GLU A 65 -14.80 -5.57 8.24
N ALA A 66 -15.41 -4.64 8.96
CA ALA A 66 -16.01 -3.45 8.34
C ALA A 66 -14.96 -2.56 7.66
N ILE A 67 -13.79 -2.39 8.28
CA ILE A 67 -12.67 -1.64 7.69
C ILE A 67 -12.18 -2.35 6.42
N ALA A 68 -11.93 -3.66 6.49
CA ALA A 68 -11.49 -4.45 5.34
C ALA A 68 -12.50 -4.39 4.17
N ALA A 69 -13.79 -4.52 4.46
CA ALA A 69 -14.85 -4.40 3.45
C ALA A 69 -14.86 -3.01 2.76
N PHE A 70 -14.61 -1.94 3.51
CA PHE A 70 -14.45 -0.61 2.94
C PHE A 70 -13.18 -0.51 2.07
N GLU A 71 -12.04 -1.00 2.56
CA GLU A 71 -10.77 -0.98 1.82
C GLU A 71 -10.85 -1.76 0.50
N GLU A 72 -11.62 -2.86 0.44
CA GLU A 72 -11.87 -3.60 -0.79
C GLU A 72 -12.57 -2.78 -1.87
N THR A 73 -13.28 -1.73 -1.50
CA THR A 73 -13.91 -0.79 -2.45
C THR A 73 -12.94 0.26 -3.00
N LEU A 74 -11.79 0.45 -2.36
CA LEU A 74 -10.78 1.44 -2.73
C LEU A 74 -9.91 0.94 -3.90
N VAL A 75 -10.55 0.63 -5.00
CA VAL A 75 -9.90 0.20 -6.24
C VAL A 75 -9.85 1.32 -7.26
N THR A 76 -8.78 1.34 -8.06
CA THR A 76 -8.52 2.36 -9.07
C THR A 76 -8.40 1.69 -10.45
N PRO A 77 -9.54 1.27 -11.03
CA PRO A 77 -9.57 0.60 -12.31
C PRO A 77 -9.35 1.59 -13.46
N ASP A 78 -9.21 1.03 -14.68
CA ASP A 78 -9.33 1.75 -15.92
C ASP A 78 -8.26 2.83 -16.12
N SER A 79 -7.01 2.49 -15.74
CA SER A 79 -5.86 3.32 -16.09
C SER A 79 -5.67 3.39 -17.61
N ARG A 80 -4.94 4.40 -18.11
CA ARG A 80 -4.61 4.52 -19.53
C ARG A 80 -3.85 3.29 -20.05
N PHE A 81 -3.00 2.69 -19.22
CA PHE A 81 -2.35 1.42 -19.55
C PHE A 81 -3.35 0.27 -19.68
N ASP A 82 -4.39 0.20 -18.82
CA ASP A 82 -5.44 -0.82 -18.95
C ASP A 82 -6.25 -0.63 -20.24
N GLN A 83 -6.54 0.60 -20.64
CA GLN A 83 -7.25 0.91 -21.89
C GLN A 83 -6.42 0.45 -23.10
N TRP A 84 -5.11 0.73 -23.08
CA TRP A 84 -4.19 0.27 -24.11
C TRP A 84 -4.13 -1.26 -24.17
N LEU A 85 -4.05 -1.96 -23.03
CA LEU A 85 -4.07 -3.43 -22.97
C LEU A 85 -5.37 -4.03 -23.55
N ARG A 86 -6.48 -3.30 -23.50
CA ARG A 86 -7.77 -3.69 -24.09
C ARG A 86 -7.90 -3.34 -25.57
N GLY A 87 -6.87 -2.77 -26.18
CA GLY A 87 -6.81 -2.49 -27.61
C GLY A 87 -7.02 -1.02 -28.02
N ASP A 88 -7.12 -0.09 -27.08
CA ASP A 88 -7.11 1.35 -27.40
C ASP A 88 -5.68 1.81 -27.62
N GLU A 89 -5.22 1.70 -28.85
CA GLU A 89 -3.86 2.12 -29.23
C GLU A 89 -3.59 3.62 -29.00
N SER A 90 -4.64 4.44 -28.93
CA SER A 90 -4.53 5.89 -28.70
C SER A 90 -4.35 6.25 -27.21
N ALA A 91 -4.60 5.33 -26.29
CA ALA A 91 -4.54 5.57 -24.85
C ALA A 91 -3.14 5.92 -24.34
N LEU A 92 -2.08 5.52 -25.05
CA LEU A 92 -0.70 5.83 -24.71
C LEU A 92 0.01 6.61 -25.82
N THR A 93 0.83 7.57 -25.41
CA THR A 93 1.72 8.28 -26.34
C THR A 93 2.91 7.40 -26.76
N ALA A 94 3.59 7.78 -27.83
CA ALA A 94 4.79 7.08 -28.31
C ALA A 94 5.92 7.07 -27.26
N ASP A 95 6.06 8.13 -26.45
CA ASP A 95 7.09 8.17 -25.39
C ASP A 95 6.73 7.30 -24.18
N GLU A 96 5.46 7.21 -23.80
CA GLU A 96 4.97 6.29 -22.77
C GLU A 96 5.16 4.83 -23.19
N LEU A 97 4.88 4.49 -24.44
CA LEU A 97 5.15 3.16 -24.99
C LEU A 97 6.65 2.83 -25.01
N LYS A 98 7.51 3.79 -25.35
CA LYS A 98 8.96 3.60 -25.22
C LYS A 98 9.36 3.42 -23.77
N GLY A 99 8.75 4.12 -22.84
CA GLY A 99 8.93 3.93 -21.40
C GLY A 99 8.58 2.51 -20.96
N TYR A 100 7.42 2.00 -21.38
CA TYR A 100 7.02 0.63 -21.15
C TYR A 100 8.01 -0.39 -21.72
N GLN A 101 8.52 -0.18 -22.92
CA GLN A 101 9.54 -1.05 -23.53
C GLN A 101 10.84 -1.03 -22.71
N ILE A 102 11.30 0.15 -22.27
CA ILE A 102 12.49 0.25 -21.40
C ILE A 102 12.24 -0.50 -20.09
N PHE A 103 11.12 -0.26 -19.41
CA PHE A 103 10.72 -0.94 -18.18
C PHE A 103 10.75 -2.46 -18.34
N LYS A 104 10.16 -2.97 -19.42
CA LYS A 104 10.10 -4.41 -19.71
C LYS A 104 11.48 -5.01 -20.00
N HIS A 105 12.26 -4.40 -20.91
CA HIS A 105 13.53 -4.95 -21.33
C HIS A 105 14.69 -4.70 -20.34
N SER A 106 14.51 -3.79 -19.40
CA SER A 106 15.49 -3.57 -18.33
C SER A 106 15.41 -4.59 -17.22
N GLY A 107 14.33 -5.38 -17.12
CA GLY A 107 14.14 -6.41 -16.12
C GLY A 107 13.17 -6.04 -14.98
N CYS A 108 12.60 -4.83 -14.97
CA CYS A 108 11.65 -4.40 -13.93
C CYS A 108 10.45 -5.35 -13.78
N VAL A 109 9.99 -5.92 -14.89
CA VAL A 109 8.87 -6.88 -14.93
C VAL A 109 9.16 -8.21 -14.24
N ALA A 110 10.41 -8.51 -13.89
CA ALA A 110 10.72 -9.72 -13.12
C ALA A 110 10.05 -9.69 -11.73
N CYS A 111 9.99 -8.52 -11.13
CA CYS A 111 9.38 -8.29 -9.81
C CYS A 111 8.03 -7.56 -9.92
N HIS A 112 7.94 -6.57 -10.81
CA HIS A 112 6.74 -5.76 -11.03
C HIS A 112 5.91 -6.33 -12.18
N ASN A 113 5.16 -7.40 -11.92
CA ASN A 113 4.33 -8.11 -12.88
C ASN A 113 2.91 -8.37 -12.35
N GLY A 114 2.10 -9.04 -13.16
CA GLY A 114 0.72 -9.38 -12.84
C GLY A 114 -0.25 -8.18 -12.84
N PRO A 115 -1.52 -8.39 -12.48
CA PRO A 115 -2.56 -7.36 -12.58
C PRO A 115 -2.29 -6.10 -11.75
N ALA A 116 -1.61 -6.25 -10.61
CA ALA A 116 -1.22 -5.13 -9.74
C ALA A 116 0.11 -4.47 -10.13
N VAL A 117 0.82 -5.01 -11.13
CA VAL A 117 2.19 -4.59 -11.49
C VAL A 117 3.08 -4.60 -10.24
N GLY A 118 3.06 -5.71 -9.51
CA GLY A 118 3.69 -5.94 -8.21
C GLY A 118 2.75 -6.67 -7.24
N GLY A 119 3.09 -6.70 -5.96
CA GLY A 119 2.27 -7.26 -4.88
C GLY A 119 2.31 -8.79 -4.72
N ALA A 120 2.95 -9.51 -5.61
CA ALA A 120 2.88 -10.97 -5.69
C ALA A 120 4.11 -11.73 -5.16
N SER A 121 5.15 -11.02 -4.74
CA SER A 121 6.40 -11.63 -4.26
C SER A 121 7.11 -10.76 -3.24
N TYR A 122 8.06 -11.36 -2.52
CA TYR A 122 9.05 -10.64 -1.71
C TYR A 122 10.36 -10.58 -2.47
N GLN A 123 11.04 -9.43 -2.40
CA GLN A 123 12.35 -9.24 -3.01
C GLN A 123 13.27 -8.46 -2.09
N LYS A 124 14.55 -8.80 -2.15
CA LYS A 124 15.56 -8.09 -1.38
C LYS A 124 15.74 -6.67 -1.94
N MET A 125 15.65 -5.68 -1.08
CA MET A 125 16.00 -4.31 -1.43
C MET A 125 17.53 -4.18 -1.51
N GLY A 126 18.03 -3.79 -2.69
CA GLY A 126 19.47 -3.67 -2.89
C GLY A 126 20.16 -5.00 -3.26
N VAL A 127 19.82 -5.55 -4.42
CA VAL A 127 20.40 -6.80 -4.96
C VAL A 127 21.80 -6.56 -5.50
N PHE A 128 22.03 -5.48 -6.24
CA PHE A 128 23.34 -5.11 -6.83
C PHE A 128 24.13 -4.15 -5.97
N GLU A 129 23.46 -3.12 -5.43
CA GLU A 129 24.03 -2.17 -4.49
C GLU A 129 23.20 -2.15 -3.23
N PRO A 130 23.79 -2.14 -2.01
CA PRO A 130 23.03 -2.03 -0.77
C PRO A 130 22.24 -0.72 -0.71
N TYR A 131 20.98 -0.80 -0.32
CA TYR A 131 20.19 0.39 0.00
C TYR A 131 20.67 0.97 1.34
N GLN A 132 21.05 2.24 1.34
CA GLN A 132 21.49 2.93 2.54
C GLN A 132 20.30 3.62 3.20
N THR A 133 20.03 3.27 4.46
CA THR A 133 18.95 3.85 5.24
C THR A 133 19.26 3.76 6.73
N ASP A 134 18.79 4.75 7.48
CA ASP A 134 18.83 4.74 8.95
C ASP A 134 17.57 4.05 9.55
N ASN A 135 16.65 3.61 8.71
CA ASN A 135 15.45 2.91 9.15
C ASN A 135 15.81 1.51 9.66
N PRO A 136 15.43 1.16 10.92
CA PRO A 136 15.82 -0.12 11.53
C PRO A 136 15.02 -1.33 11.02
N ALA A 137 14.13 -1.16 10.05
CA ALA A 137 13.28 -2.25 9.56
C ALA A 137 14.09 -3.40 8.95
N GLU A 138 13.94 -4.58 9.51
CA GLU A 138 14.62 -5.79 9.03
C GLU A 138 13.91 -6.46 7.84
N GLY A 139 12.76 -5.92 7.40
CA GLY A 139 11.94 -6.53 6.38
C GLY A 139 11.31 -7.86 6.82
N ARG A 140 11.19 -8.79 5.91
CA ARG A 140 10.56 -10.09 6.16
C ARG A 140 11.23 -10.90 7.28
N ALA A 141 12.52 -10.70 7.54
CA ALA A 141 13.23 -11.37 8.64
C ALA A 141 12.56 -11.12 10.01
N ALA A 142 11.98 -9.94 10.22
CA ALA A 142 11.23 -9.63 11.44
C ALA A 142 9.99 -10.54 11.63
N VAL A 143 9.46 -11.14 10.57
CA VAL A 143 8.28 -12.01 10.59
C VAL A 143 8.69 -13.47 10.62
N THR A 144 9.71 -13.86 9.85
CA THR A 144 10.10 -15.26 9.68
C THR A 144 11.17 -15.72 10.67
N GLY A 145 11.94 -14.81 11.25
CA GLY A 145 13.13 -15.13 12.03
C GLY A 145 14.30 -15.69 11.20
N ILE A 146 14.20 -15.65 9.85
CA ILE A 146 15.20 -16.20 8.94
C ILE A 146 16.12 -15.07 8.46
N ASP A 147 17.42 -15.16 8.72
CA ASP A 147 18.39 -14.11 8.35
C ASP A 147 18.47 -13.89 6.83
N ALA A 148 18.26 -14.92 6.02
CA ALA A 148 18.19 -14.80 4.56
C ALA A 148 17.05 -13.88 4.06
N ASP A 149 16.01 -13.68 4.88
CA ASP A 149 14.88 -12.79 4.58
C ASP A 149 15.13 -11.33 5.00
N ARG A 150 16.32 -11.02 5.52
CA ARG A 150 16.70 -9.65 5.91
C ARG A 150 16.69 -8.73 4.69
N PHE A 151 16.03 -7.56 4.86
CA PHE A 151 15.79 -6.59 3.79
C PHE A 151 14.94 -7.12 2.62
N MET A 152 14.25 -8.25 2.79
CA MET A 152 13.22 -8.64 1.84
C MET A 152 11.91 -7.93 2.18
N PHE A 153 11.36 -7.27 1.19
CA PHE A 153 10.07 -6.57 1.28
C PHE A 153 9.11 -7.08 0.21
N LYS A 154 7.83 -7.00 0.51
CA LYS A 154 6.81 -7.23 -0.51
C LYS A 154 7.01 -6.22 -1.65
N VAL A 155 7.13 -6.70 -2.87
CA VAL A 155 7.20 -5.83 -4.05
C VAL A 155 5.93 -4.99 -4.10
N PRO A 156 6.02 -3.65 -4.00
CA PRO A 156 4.82 -2.83 -3.99
C PRO A 156 4.12 -2.84 -5.35
N THR A 157 2.81 -2.66 -5.35
CA THR A 157 2.08 -2.36 -6.57
C THR A 157 2.57 -1.05 -7.18
N LEU A 158 2.68 -1.02 -8.51
CA LEU A 158 2.97 0.23 -9.22
C LEU A 158 1.70 0.92 -9.74
N ARG A 159 0.51 0.33 -9.52
CA ARG A 159 -0.73 1.05 -9.78
C ARG A 159 -0.84 2.24 -8.85
N ASN A 160 -1.17 3.40 -9.40
CA ASN A 160 -1.20 4.70 -8.71
C ASN A 160 0.14 5.17 -8.13
N VAL A 161 1.27 4.59 -8.52
CA VAL A 161 2.58 4.94 -7.95
C VAL A 161 2.89 6.43 -8.03
N GLU A 162 2.39 7.14 -9.04
CA GLU A 162 2.50 8.60 -9.16
C GLU A 162 1.93 9.35 -7.94
N LEU A 163 0.90 8.80 -7.29
CA LEU A 163 0.14 9.44 -6.21
C LEU A 163 0.56 8.97 -4.81
N THR A 164 1.46 7.98 -4.71
CA THR A 164 1.78 7.30 -3.45
C THR A 164 3.19 7.60 -2.94
N TYR A 165 3.68 8.81 -3.17
CA TYR A 165 4.90 9.31 -2.52
C TYR A 165 4.65 9.60 -1.02
N PRO A 166 5.70 9.55 -0.17
CA PRO A 166 7.10 9.22 -0.46
C PRO A 166 7.30 7.72 -0.72
N TYR A 167 8.36 7.40 -1.48
CA TYR A 167 8.65 6.05 -1.97
C TYR A 167 9.55 5.26 -1.02
N PHE A 168 9.56 3.91 -1.23
CA PHE A 168 10.24 2.87 -0.47
C PHE A 168 9.65 2.65 0.93
N HIS A 169 10.17 1.64 1.62
CA HIS A 169 9.66 1.21 2.92
C HIS A 169 9.91 2.21 4.06
N ASP A 170 10.88 3.11 3.86
CA ASP A 170 11.28 4.16 4.80
C ASP A 170 10.74 5.55 4.43
N GLY A 171 10.11 5.68 3.26
CA GLY A 171 9.58 6.95 2.79
C GLY A 171 10.65 8.03 2.51
N ALA A 172 11.89 7.63 2.27
CA ALA A 172 13.01 8.57 2.14
C ALA A 172 13.06 9.27 0.77
N VAL A 173 12.38 8.75 -0.25
CA VAL A 173 12.45 9.24 -1.63
C VAL A 173 11.15 9.92 -2.04
N TRP A 174 11.22 11.17 -2.48
CA TRP A 174 10.05 12.02 -2.70
C TRP A 174 9.64 12.15 -4.17
N THR A 175 10.53 11.84 -5.11
CA THR A 175 10.23 11.97 -6.53
C THR A 175 10.25 10.60 -7.24
N LEU A 176 9.36 10.42 -8.19
CA LEU A 176 9.29 9.17 -8.96
C LEU A 176 10.54 8.99 -9.83
N GLU A 177 11.11 10.09 -10.29
CA GLU A 177 12.36 10.12 -11.07
C GLU A 177 13.54 9.57 -10.26
N GLU A 178 13.66 9.96 -9.01
CA GLU A 178 14.69 9.46 -8.10
C GLU A 178 14.45 7.99 -7.75
N ALA A 179 13.18 7.61 -7.49
CA ALA A 179 12.84 6.22 -7.22
C ALA A 179 13.20 5.29 -8.39
N VAL A 180 12.97 5.71 -9.63
CA VAL A 180 13.33 4.96 -10.84
C VAL A 180 14.86 4.85 -10.99
N ASP A 181 15.60 5.92 -10.73
CA ASP A 181 17.08 5.89 -10.78
C ASP A 181 17.65 4.93 -9.73
N LEU A 182 17.18 5.04 -8.49
CA LEU A 182 17.57 4.14 -7.41
C LEU A 182 17.24 2.67 -7.72
N MET A 183 16.04 2.38 -8.20
CA MET A 183 15.67 1.02 -8.62
C MET A 183 16.58 0.49 -9.74
N GLY A 184 16.94 1.34 -10.69
CA GLY A 184 17.89 0.99 -11.74
C GLY A 184 19.25 0.54 -11.17
N ARG A 185 19.83 1.32 -10.28
CA ARG A 185 21.14 1.03 -9.68
C ARG A 185 21.09 -0.13 -8.68
N LEU A 186 20.16 -0.06 -7.73
CA LEU A 186 20.11 -1.00 -6.62
C LEU A 186 19.63 -2.39 -7.02
N GLN A 187 18.65 -2.48 -7.94
CA GLN A 187 18.00 -3.75 -8.28
C GLN A 187 18.46 -4.34 -9.60
N LEU A 188 18.97 -3.53 -10.52
CA LEU A 188 19.32 -3.95 -11.88
C LEU A 188 20.82 -3.74 -12.20
N GLY A 189 21.58 -3.10 -11.30
CA GLY A 189 23.00 -2.78 -11.51
C GLY A 189 23.24 -1.86 -12.72
N ARG A 190 22.29 -0.97 -13.03
CA ARG A 190 22.39 -0.06 -14.19
C ARG A 190 21.89 1.34 -13.89
N SER A 191 22.52 2.32 -14.49
CA SER A 191 22.05 3.71 -14.48
C SER A 191 21.28 4.01 -15.76
N PHE A 192 20.07 4.52 -15.62
CA PHE A 192 19.29 5.02 -16.76
C PHE A 192 19.82 6.40 -17.19
N LYS A 193 19.90 6.63 -18.51
CA LYS A 193 20.13 7.98 -19.01
C LYS A 193 18.91 8.86 -18.69
N PRO A 194 19.06 10.19 -18.51
CA PRO A 194 17.96 11.07 -18.13
C PRO A 194 16.69 10.89 -19.00
N HIS A 195 16.84 10.76 -20.31
CA HIS A 195 15.70 10.54 -21.21
C HIS A 195 15.06 9.15 -21.06
N GLN A 196 15.81 8.12 -20.63
CA GLN A 196 15.26 6.78 -20.36
C GLN A 196 14.47 6.80 -19.04
N ASN A 197 15.03 7.42 -18.01
CA ASN A 197 14.35 7.62 -16.73
C ASN A 197 13.02 8.38 -16.94
N ALA A 198 13.05 9.53 -17.62
CA ALA A 198 11.85 10.31 -17.90
C ALA A 198 10.77 9.51 -18.65
N ARG A 199 11.14 8.64 -19.60
CA ARG A 199 10.21 7.75 -20.29
C ARG A 199 9.62 6.66 -19.40
N ILE A 200 10.44 6.05 -18.52
CA ILE A 200 9.93 5.08 -17.53
C ILE A 200 8.92 5.78 -16.61
N VAL A 201 9.24 6.98 -16.12
CA VAL A 201 8.33 7.78 -15.29
C VAL A 201 7.04 8.09 -16.04
N ALA A 202 7.12 8.50 -17.31
CA ALA A 202 5.94 8.75 -18.15
C ALA A 202 5.07 7.49 -18.26
N PHE A 203 5.67 6.31 -18.45
CA PHE A 203 4.95 5.05 -18.45
C PHE A 203 4.30 4.79 -17.08
N LEU A 204 5.03 4.92 -15.97
CA LEU A 204 4.51 4.66 -14.63
C LEU A 204 3.28 5.53 -14.30
N LYS A 205 3.23 6.77 -14.77
CA LYS A 205 2.07 7.66 -14.65
C LYS A 205 0.83 7.14 -15.39
N THR A 206 0.99 6.34 -16.44
CA THR A 206 -0.14 5.71 -17.12
C THR A 206 -0.83 4.61 -16.31
N LEU A 207 -0.22 4.17 -15.21
CA LEU A 207 -0.77 3.19 -14.27
C LEU A 207 -1.73 3.81 -13.24
N THR A 208 -1.89 5.14 -13.26
CA THR A 208 -2.86 5.86 -12.45
C THR A 208 -4.28 5.60 -12.98
N GLY A 209 -5.09 4.93 -12.18
CA GLY A 209 -6.46 4.58 -12.54
C GLY A 209 -7.48 5.65 -12.13
N ARG A 210 -8.74 5.40 -12.44
CA ARG A 210 -9.85 6.23 -12.01
C ARG A 210 -9.99 6.15 -10.49
N GLN A 211 -9.87 7.30 -9.80
CA GLN A 211 -9.97 7.36 -8.36
C GLN A 211 -11.41 7.07 -7.90
N PRO A 212 -11.61 6.30 -6.82
CA PRO A 212 -12.92 6.05 -6.28
C PRO A 212 -13.54 7.34 -5.73
N THR A 213 -14.85 7.49 -5.89
CA THR A 213 -15.62 8.55 -5.26
C THR A 213 -16.50 7.95 -4.19
N PHE A 214 -16.47 8.53 -2.99
CA PHE A 214 -17.32 8.11 -1.88
C PHE A 214 -17.78 9.34 -1.09
N GLN A 215 -18.94 9.21 -0.47
CA GLN A 215 -19.46 10.25 0.41
C GLN A 215 -18.85 10.08 1.81
N ILE A 216 -18.18 11.11 2.30
CA ILE A 216 -17.65 11.11 3.66
C ILE A 216 -18.84 11.20 4.63
N PRO A 217 -19.01 10.22 5.54
CA PRO A 217 -20.09 10.24 6.51
C PRO A 217 -19.87 11.31 7.59
N VAL A 218 -20.96 11.80 8.17
CA VAL A 218 -20.90 12.60 9.38
C VAL A 218 -20.72 11.66 10.56
N LEU A 219 -19.58 11.78 11.24
CA LEU A 219 -19.28 10.93 12.40
C LEU A 219 -20.08 11.35 13.63
N PRO A 220 -20.44 10.39 14.51
CA PRO A 220 -21.03 10.73 15.82
C PRO A 220 -20.12 11.67 16.60
N PRO A 221 -20.66 12.68 17.30
CA PRO A 221 -19.86 13.59 18.07
C PRO A 221 -19.24 12.92 19.29
N SER A 222 -17.98 13.23 19.59
CA SER A 222 -17.38 12.89 20.87
C SER A 222 -17.95 13.73 22.01
N SER A 223 -18.01 13.16 23.21
CA SER A 223 -18.43 13.82 24.44
C SER A 223 -17.29 13.81 25.47
N ASN A 224 -17.50 14.44 26.62
CA ASN A 224 -16.54 14.38 27.74
C ASN A 224 -16.42 12.97 28.35
N SER A 225 -17.39 12.10 28.12
CA SER A 225 -17.39 10.70 28.56
C SER A 225 -16.86 9.74 27.52
N THR A 226 -16.57 10.19 26.28
CA THR A 226 -15.98 9.32 25.26
C THR A 226 -14.59 8.85 25.69
N PRO A 227 -14.33 7.54 25.78
CA PRO A 227 -13.02 7.03 26.14
C PRO A 227 -11.92 7.55 25.20
N ARG A 228 -10.71 7.77 25.72
CA ARG A 228 -9.61 8.35 24.98
C ARG A 228 -8.36 7.48 25.09
N PRO A 229 -7.53 7.39 24.01
CA PRO A 229 -6.27 6.69 24.07
C PRO A 229 -5.30 7.35 25.03
N LYS A 230 -4.36 6.54 25.54
CA LYS A 230 -3.28 6.98 26.45
C LYS A 230 -1.93 6.60 25.84
N PRO A 231 -1.46 7.33 24.83
CA PRO A 231 -0.32 6.91 24.02
C PRO A 231 1.04 6.86 24.73
N PHE A 232 1.13 7.49 25.92
CA PHE A 232 2.38 7.64 26.66
C PHE A 232 2.34 6.98 28.08
N GLN A 233 1.55 5.95 28.24
CA GLN A 233 1.53 5.14 29.46
C GLN A 233 2.15 3.77 29.23
#